data_1875564992647cb56d050b07ada14f06
#
_entry.id   1875564992647cb56d050b07ada14f06
#
_cell.length_a   1.000
_cell.length_b   1.000
_cell.length_c   1.000
_cell.angle_alpha   90.00
_cell.angle_beta   90.00
_cell.angle_gamma   90.00
#
_symmetry.space_group_name_H-M   'P 1'
#
loop_
_entity.id
_entity.type
_entity.pdbx_description
1 polymer ?
#
loop_
_entity_poly.entity_id
_entity_poly.type
_entity_poly.pdbx_seq_one_letter_code
_entity_poly.pdbx_strand_id
1 'polypeptide(L)'
;LARMSLLITFSIAFVFSFLGSIPPGTLNLTILRLGMERKMDVAFRFALAAALIEYPYAWIALLFEDWITSSTVIVNNFTLISALVMITLGIITLRSATKVTTEGEAVRESGFRKGIVLSILNPLAMPFWIGITAYLKSQTWISLATTGEIHSYLLGISLGAFALLM
;
A
#
# COMPACT_ATOMS: atom_id res chain seq x y z
N LEU A 1 -23.82 -4.99 -16.66
CA LEU A 1 -23.36 -3.75 -16.01
C LEU A 1 -22.50 -4.06 -14.75
N ALA A 2 -23.00 -4.87 -13.77
CA ALA A 2 -22.27 -5.15 -12.52
C ALA A 2 -20.88 -5.79 -12.75
N ARG A 3 -20.75 -6.77 -13.65
CA ARG A 3 -19.44 -7.39 -13.97
C ARG A 3 -18.44 -6.39 -14.57
N MET A 4 -18.94 -5.44 -15.37
CA MET A 4 -18.09 -4.41 -15.98
C MET A 4 -17.60 -3.42 -14.92
N SER A 5 -18.44 -3.07 -13.93
CA SER A 5 -18.05 -2.26 -12.77
C SER A 5 -16.93 -2.92 -11.95
N LEU A 6 -17.03 -4.22 -11.67
CA LEU A 6 -16.00 -4.97 -10.93
C LEU A 6 -14.65 -4.97 -11.64
N LEU A 7 -14.64 -5.20 -12.97
CA LEU A 7 -13.40 -5.20 -13.76
C LEU A 7 -12.77 -3.81 -13.84
N ILE A 8 -13.57 -2.76 -13.99
CA ILE A 8 -13.09 -1.38 -14.01
C ILE A 8 -12.47 -1.03 -12.66
N THR A 9 -13.18 -1.31 -11.56
CA THR A 9 -12.70 -1.04 -10.20
C THR A 9 -11.39 -1.79 -9.91
N PHE A 10 -11.32 -3.07 -10.30
CA PHE A 10 -10.09 -3.86 -10.20
C PHE A 10 -8.93 -3.23 -10.98
N SER A 11 -9.17 -2.89 -12.25
CA SER A 11 -8.13 -2.36 -13.14
C SER A 11 -7.59 -1.01 -12.65
N ILE A 12 -8.47 -0.12 -12.20
CA ILE A 12 -8.08 1.17 -11.62
C ILE A 12 -7.24 0.94 -10.36
N ALA A 13 -7.71 0.09 -9.45
CA ALA A 13 -6.98 -0.24 -8.23
C ALA A 13 -5.61 -0.86 -8.51
N PHE A 14 -5.54 -1.78 -9.46
CA PHE A 14 -4.29 -2.41 -9.90
C PHE A 14 -3.28 -1.38 -10.43
N VAL A 15 -3.72 -0.50 -11.33
CA VAL A 15 -2.84 0.52 -11.92
C VAL A 15 -2.34 1.50 -10.86
N PHE A 16 -3.23 2.00 -10.00
CA PHE A 16 -2.84 2.93 -8.94
C PHE A 16 -1.93 2.27 -7.90
N SER A 17 -2.14 1.00 -7.58
CA SER A 17 -1.26 0.24 -6.69
C SER A 17 0.11 0.01 -7.33
N PHE A 18 0.15 -0.42 -8.57
CA PHE A 18 1.40 -0.60 -9.32
C PHE A 18 2.20 0.70 -9.38
N LEU A 19 1.60 1.80 -9.81
CA LEU A 19 2.26 3.10 -9.91
C LEU A 19 2.65 3.67 -8.54
N GLY A 20 1.77 3.54 -7.54
CA GLY A 20 2.00 4.00 -6.17
C GLY A 20 3.12 3.23 -5.46
N SER A 21 3.41 2.02 -5.90
CA SER A 21 4.50 1.21 -5.36
C SER A 21 5.86 1.49 -6.01
N ILE A 22 5.95 2.31 -7.09
CA ILE A 22 7.21 2.66 -7.77
C ILE A 22 8.20 3.42 -6.87
N PRO A 23 7.75 4.39 -6.01
CA PRO A 23 8.69 5.12 -5.18
C PRO A 23 9.56 4.19 -4.34
N PRO A 24 10.89 4.42 -4.29
CA PRO A 24 11.81 3.55 -3.58
C PRO A 24 11.54 3.57 -2.07
N GLY A 25 11.03 2.47 -1.55
CA GLY A 25 10.81 2.21 -0.13
C GLY A 25 11.56 0.96 0.33
N THR A 26 11.44 0.61 1.60
CA THR A 26 12.11 -0.55 2.19
C THR A 26 11.74 -1.86 1.50
N LEU A 27 10.49 -2.00 1.02
CA LEU A 27 10.04 -3.17 0.26
C LEU A 27 10.78 -3.29 -1.08
N ASN A 28 10.79 -2.21 -1.86
CA ASN A 28 11.43 -2.18 -3.17
C ASN A 28 12.94 -2.40 -3.10
N LEU A 29 13.61 -1.75 -2.14
CA LEU A 29 15.05 -1.94 -1.92
C LEU A 29 15.37 -3.38 -1.50
N THR A 30 14.50 -3.99 -0.70
CA THR A 30 14.68 -5.39 -0.29
C THR A 30 14.53 -6.34 -1.49
N ILE A 31 13.52 -6.16 -2.33
CA ILE A 31 13.32 -6.95 -3.55
C ILE A 31 14.48 -6.78 -4.52
N LEU A 32 14.91 -5.53 -4.76
CA LEU A 32 16.04 -5.25 -5.63
C LEU A 32 17.31 -5.97 -5.15
N ARG A 33 17.59 -5.91 -3.84
CA ARG A 33 18.72 -6.61 -3.24
C ARG A 33 18.62 -8.13 -3.42
N LEU A 34 17.44 -8.72 -3.15
CA LEU A 34 17.23 -10.16 -3.34
C LEU A 34 17.40 -10.58 -4.80
N GLY A 35 16.95 -9.75 -5.75
CA GLY A 35 17.17 -9.96 -7.18
C GLY A 35 18.65 -9.92 -7.55
N MET A 36 19.41 -8.92 -7.06
CA MET A 36 20.86 -8.82 -7.27
C MET A 36 21.63 -10.01 -6.68
N GLU A 37 21.17 -10.52 -5.55
CA GLU A 37 21.73 -11.73 -4.90
C GLU A 37 21.25 -13.03 -5.57
N ARG A 38 20.47 -12.97 -6.65
CA ARG A 38 19.85 -14.09 -7.37
C ARG A 38 19.00 -15.03 -6.49
N LYS A 39 18.42 -14.50 -5.42
CA LYS A 39 17.57 -15.24 -4.49
C LYS A 39 16.09 -15.13 -4.89
N MET A 40 15.75 -15.57 -6.09
CA MET A 40 14.40 -15.36 -6.67
C MET A 40 13.28 -16.04 -5.86
N ASP A 41 13.52 -17.24 -5.28
CA ASP A 41 12.53 -17.92 -4.43
C ASP A 41 12.21 -17.12 -3.16
N VAL A 42 13.23 -16.49 -2.58
CA VAL A 42 13.08 -15.64 -1.39
C VAL A 42 12.36 -14.35 -1.77
N ALA A 43 12.70 -13.76 -2.92
CA ALA A 43 12.06 -12.58 -3.46
C ALA A 43 10.57 -12.84 -3.72
N PHE A 44 10.23 -13.95 -4.37
CA PHE A 44 8.85 -14.34 -4.63
C PHE A 44 8.03 -14.46 -3.33
N ARG A 45 8.55 -15.18 -2.33
CA ARG A 45 7.88 -15.33 -1.03
C ARG A 45 7.73 -14.00 -0.30
N PHE A 46 8.70 -13.12 -0.43
CA PHE A 46 8.66 -11.77 0.12
C PHE A 46 7.57 -10.93 -0.55
N ALA A 47 7.53 -10.89 -1.89
CA ALA A 47 6.54 -10.15 -2.67
C ALA A 47 5.12 -10.67 -2.40
N LEU A 48 4.95 -12.00 -2.32
CA LEU A 48 3.67 -12.61 -1.99
C LEU A 48 3.18 -12.18 -0.60
N ALA A 49 4.07 -12.21 0.40
CA ALA A 49 3.74 -11.79 1.75
C ALA A 49 3.37 -10.30 1.80
N ALA A 50 4.11 -9.44 1.11
CA ALA A 50 3.81 -8.02 1.03
C ALA A 50 2.43 -7.78 0.39
N ALA A 51 2.14 -8.42 -0.74
CA ALA A 51 0.85 -8.32 -1.41
C ALA A 51 -0.33 -8.81 -0.56
N LEU A 52 -0.12 -9.87 0.22
CA LEU A 52 -1.15 -10.38 1.15
C LEU A 52 -1.46 -9.38 2.28
N ILE A 53 -0.47 -8.63 2.74
CA ILE A 53 -0.65 -7.61 3.78
C ILE A 53 -1.30 -6.34 3.22
N GLU A 54 -1.07 -6.01 1.95
CA GLU A 54 -1.73 -4.86 1.31
C GLU A 54 -3.27 -4.98 1.34
N TYR A 55 -3.81 -6.19 1.23
CA TYR A 55 -5.25 -6.42 1.25
C TYR A 55 -5.93 -5.94 2.55
N PRO A 56 -5.57 -6.45 3.76
CA PRO A 56 -6.14 -5.98 5.01
C PRO A 56 -5.77 -4.51 5.30
N TYR A 57 -4.60 -4.04 4.87
CA TYR A 57 -4.22 -2.64 5.01
C TYR A 57 -5.16 -1.70 4.25
N ALA A 58 -5.41 -2.00 2.99
CA ALA A 58 -6.35 -1.24 2.17
C ALA A 58 -7.78 -1.34 2.70
N TRP A 59 -8.17 -2.50 3.24
CA TRP A 59 -9.48 -2.64 3.87
C TRP A 59 -9.62 -1.74 5.10
N ILE A 60 -8.63 -1.72 5.98
CA ILE A 60 -8.62 -0.83 7.14
C ILE A 60 -8.62 0.64 6.68
N ALA A 61 -7.85 0.97 5.63
CA ALA A 61 -7.84 2.32 5.06
C ALA A 61 -9.23 2.75 4.54
N LEU A 62 -9.99 1.83 3.93
CA LEU A 62 -11.38 2.09 3.52
C LEU A 62 -12.28 2.44 4.71
N LEU A 63 -12.18 1.69 5.82
CA LEU A 63 -12.96 1.97 7.02
C LEU A 63 -12.61 3.33 7.61
N PHE A 64 -11.35 3.70 7.61
CA PHE A 64 -10.90 5.02 8.04
C PHE A 64 -11.31 6.13 7.08
N GLU A 65 -11.28 5.88 5.77
CA GLU A 65 -11.71 6.85 4.76
C GLU A 65 -13.18 7.20 4.93
N ASP A 66 -14.06 6.22 5.10
CA ASP A 66 -15.47 6.45 5.35
C ASP A 66 -15.71 7.25 6.65
N TRP A 67 -14.96 6.96 7.71
CA TRP A 67 -15.03 7.71 8.97
C TRP A 67 -14.53 9.15 8.83
N ILE A 68 -13.42 9.36 8.13
CA ILE A 68 -12.81 10.67 7.89
C ILE A 68 -13.74 11.53 7.04
N THR A 69 -14.31 10.98 5.96
CA THR A 69 -15.18 11.72 5.04
C THR A 69 -16.54 12.03 5.64
N SER A 70 -16.98 11.29 6.66
CA SER A 70 -18.21 11.60 7.40
C SER A 70 -18.09 12.80 8.35
N SER A 71 -16.87 13.21 8.70
CA SER A 71 -16.61 14.32 9.61
C SER A 71 -16.39 15.63 8.86
N THR A 72 -17.33 16.57 8.97
CA THR A 72 -17.24 17.91 8.37
C THR A 72 -15.98 18.67 8.80
N VAL A 73 -15.55 18.51 10.05
CA VAL A 73 -14.33 19.15 10.56
C VAL A 73 -13.09 18.63 9.87
N ILE A 74 -13.00 17.31 9.68
CA ILE A 74 -11.87 16.69 9.01
C ILE A 74 -11.86 17.05 7.52
N VAL A 75 -13.00 16.98 6.86
CA VAL A 75 -13.14 17.34 5.44
C VAL A 75 -12.71 18.78 5.19
N ASN A 76 -13.18 19.74 6.00
CA ASN A 76 -12.84 21.16 5.84
C ASN A 76 -11.36 21.47 6.09
N ASN A 77 -10.68 20.66 6.91
CA ASN A 77 -9.26 20.82 7.23
C ASN A 77 -8.38 19.75 6.57
N PHE A 78 -8.91 18.98 5.62
CA PHE A 78 -8.23 17.82 5.04
C PHE A 78 -6.85 18.15 4.49
N THR A 79 -6.70 19.29 3.80
CA THR A 79 -5.42 19.73 3.24
C THR A 79 -4.38 19.97 4.33
N LEU A 80 -4.77 20.65 5.41
CA LEU A 80 -3.87 20.93 6.53
C LEU A 80 -3.48 19.65 7.27
N ILE A 81 -4.44 18.80 7.57
CA ILE A 81 -4.23 17.51 8.25
C ILE A 81 -3.31 16.62 7.41
N SER A 82 -3.58 16.50 6.10
CA SER A 82 -2.77 15.72 5.18
C SER A 82 -1.33 16.25 5.10
N ALA A 83 -1.14 17.56 5.02
CA ALA A 83 0.19 18.17 5.01
C ALA A 83 0.97 17.87 6.30
N LEU A 84 0.33 17.98 7.47
CA LEU A 84 0.96 17.66 8.76
C LEU A 84 1.35 16.18 8.85
N VAL A 85 0.46 15.28 8.42
CA VAL A 85 0.74 13.84 8.38
C VAL A 85 1.92 13.55 7.45
N MET A 86 1.94 14.10 6.23
CA MET A 86 3.02 13.89 5.27
C MET A 86 4.35 14.45 5.76
N ILE A 87 4.37 15.64 6.38
CA ILE A 87 5.58 16.21 6.98
C ILE A 87 6.09 15.29 8.10
N THR A 88 5.20 14.87 8.99
CA THR A 88 5.57 13.97 10.10
C THR A 88 6.16 12.66 9.61
N LEU A 89 5.51 12.02 8.62
CA LEU A 89 6.00 10.80 7.99
C LEU A 89 7.33 11.02 7.27
N GLY A 90 7.49 12.16 6.58
CA GLY A 90 8.76 12.55 5.95
C GLY A 90 9.89 12.67 6.96
N ILE A 91 9.65 13.32 8.10
CA ILE A 91 10.65 13.45 9.19
C ILE A 91 10.99 12.07 9.78
N ILE A 92 9.99 11.23 10.04
CA ILE A 92 10.21 9.86 10.55
C ILE A 92 11.06 9.06 9.59
N THR A 93 10.74 9.11 8.30
CA THR A 93 11.46 8.39 7.23
C THR A 93 12.91 8.88 7.12
N LEU A 94 13.15 10.19 7.14
CA LEU A 94 14.49 10.76 7.13
C LEU A 94 15.32 10.32 8.35
N ARG A 95 14.73 10.36 9.54
CA ARG A 95 15.41 9.89 10.75
C ARG A 95 15.68 8.39 10.75
N SER A 96 14.83 7.60 10.13
CA SER A 96 15.04 6.17 9.96
C SER A 96 16.13 5.86 8.93
N ALA A 97 16.22 6.65 7.86
CA ALA A 97 17.25 6.51 6.83
C ALA A 97 18.66 6.80 7.35
N THR A 98 18.80 7.71 8.35
CA THR A 98 20.10 8.02 8.97
C THR A 98 20.59 6.95 9.95
N LYS A 99 19.70 6.10 10.44
CA LYS A 99 20.07 4.90 11.18
C LYS A 99 20.41 3.81 10.16
N VAL A 100 21.66 3.73 9.77
CA VAL A 100 22.18 2.54 9.06
C VAL A 100 22.01 1.37 10.03
N THR A 101 20.87 0.72 9.98
CA THR A 101 20.68 -0.53 10.69
C THR A 101 21.56 -1.54 9.99
N THR A 102 22.56 -2.00 10.71
CA THR A 102 23.33 -3.22 10.44
C THR A 102 22.38 -4.42 10.59
N GLU A 103 21.25 -4.39 9.88
CA GLU A 103 20.28 -5.49 9.81
C GLU A 103 20.78 -6.61 8.86
N GLY A 104 22.08 -6.67 8.64
CA GLY A 104 22.72 -7.66 7.77
C GLY A 104 22.66 -9.09 8.27
N GLU A 105 22.40 -9.36 9.55
CA GLU A 105 22.58 -10.70 10.12
C GLU A 105 21.33 -11.36 10.71
N ALA A 106 20.27 -10.64 11.05
CA ALA A 106 19.15 -11.22 11.80
C ALA A 106 18.01 -11.82 10.97
N VAL A 107 18.00 -11.69 9.64
CA VAL A 107 16.90 -12.21 8.81
C VAL A 107 17.39 -13.14 7.71
N ARG A 108 18.11 -14.16 8.11
CA ARG A 108 18.37 -15.37 7.28
C ARG A 108 17.10 -16.24 7.14
N GLU A 109 16.02 -15.90 7.83
CA GLU A 109 14.78 -16.65 7.88
C GLU A 109 13.74 -16.10 6.91
N SER A 110 13.27 -16.97 6.08
CA SER A 110 12.20 -16.93 5.07
C SER A 110 11.78 -15.53 4.60
N GLY A 111 11.95 -15.23 3.31
CA GLY A 111 11.48 -13.99 2.66
C GLY A 111 10.04 -13.63 3.00
N PHE A 112 9.18 -14.63 3.25
CA PHE A 112 7.79 -14.46 3.63
C PHE A 112 7.63 -13.70 4.96
N ARG A 113 8.31 -14.12 6.03
CA ARG A 113 8.23 -13.42 7.36
C ARG A 113 8.74 -11.99 7.27
N LYS A 114 9.83 -11.78 6.53
CA LYS A 114 10.37 -10.43 6.31
C LYS A 114 9.40 -9.56 5.51
N GLY A 115 8.75 -10.11 4.50
CA GLY A 115 7.71 -9.43 3.72
C GLY A 115 6.55 -8.97 4.61
N ILE A 116 6.03 -9.86 5.48
CA ILE A 116 4.97 -9.50 6.45
C ILE A 116 5.41 -8.35 7.34
N VAL A 117 6.56 -8.49 8.01
CA VAL A 117 7.04 -7.51 9.00
C VAL A 117 7.25 -6.14 8.36
N LEU A 118 7.94 -6.08 7.22
CA LEU A 118 8.20 -4.80 6.56
C LEU A 118 6.94 -4.17 5.98
N SER A 119 5.97 -4.96 5.53
CA SER A 119 4.68 -4.42 5.06
C SER A 119 3.83 -3.88 6.21
N ILE A 120 3.76 -4.59 7.34
CA ILE A 120 3.06 -4.10 8.54
C ILE A 120 3.70 -2.83 9.08
N LEU A 121 5.02 -2.74 9.03
CA LEU A 121 5.76 -1.57 9.51
C LEU A 121 5.85 -0.43 8.48
N ASN A 122 5.19 -0.54 7.33
CA ASN A 122 5.18 0.51 6.31
C ASN A 122 4.24 1.66 6.71
N PRO A 123 4.76 2.77 7.23
CA PRO A 123 3.92 3.85 7.76
C PRO A 123 3.21 4.65 6.65
N LEU A 124 3.65 4.51 5.40
CA LEU A 124 3.10 5.26 4.27
C LEU A 124 1.89 4.56 3.61
N ALA A 125 1.72 3.26 3.82
CA ALA A 125 0.66 2.50 3.16
C ALA A 125 -0.74 3.01 3.54
N MET A 126 -0.99 3.24 4.83
CA MET A 126 -2.28 3.67 5.33
C MET A 126 -2.71 5.06 4.80
N PRO A 127 -1.92 6.14 5.00
CA PRO A 127 -2.26 7.45 4.47
C PRO A 127 -2.39 7.47 2.94
N PHE A 128 -1.57 6.70 2.24
CA PHE A 128 -1.63 6.57 0.79
C PHE A 128 -2.99 6.02 0.35
N TRP A 129 -3.42 4.88 0.93
CA TRP A 129 -4.69 4.25 0.53
C TRP A 129 -5.90 5.06 0.94
N ILE A 130 -5.88 5.74 2.09
CA ILE A 130 -6.95 6.68 2.46
C ILE A 130 -7.05 7.80 1.42
N GLY A 131 -5.94 8.44 1.08
CA GLY A 131 -5.92 9.56 0.13
C GLY A 131 -6.33 9.16 -1.28
N ILE A 132 -5.78 8.06 -1.80
CA ILE A 132 -6.11 7.56 -3.15
C ILE A 132 -7.57 7.11 -3.23
N THR A 133 -8.08 6.40 -2.24
CA THR A 133 -9.47 5.96 -2.23
C THR A 133 -10.44 7.15 -2.21
N ALA A 134 -10.21 8.13 -1.34
CA ALA A 134 -11.00 9.34 -1.29
C ALA A 134 -10.97 10.10 -2.64
N TYR A 135 -9.80 10.21 -3.25
CA TYR A 135 -9.63 10.81 -4.56
C TYR A 135 -10.43 10.07 -5.65
N LEU A 136 -10.26 8.75 -5.76
CA LEU A 136 -10.93 7.94 -6.79
C LEU A 136 -12.46 7.97 -6.63
N LYS A 137 -12.97 7.96 -5.39
CA LYS A 137 -14.40 8.12 -5.08
C LYS A 137 -14.89 9.52 -5.47
N SER A 138 -14.14 10.57 -5.16
CA SER A 138 -14.51 11.96 -5.50
C SER A 138 -14.57 12.22 -7.00
N GLN A 139 -13.72 11.53 -7.78
CA GLN A 139 -13.74 11.60 -9.25
C GLN A 139 -14.78 10.64 -9.88
N THR A 140 -15.55 9.92 -9.08
CA THR A 140 -16.51 8.90 -9.55
C THR A 140 -15.89 7.80 -10.44
N TRP A 141 -14.59 7.58 -10.32
CA TRP A 141 -13.89 6.56 -11.10
C TRP A 141 -14.13 5.16 -10.55
N ILE A 142 -14.38 5.05 -9.26
CA ILE A 142 -14.74 3.81 -8.59
C ILE A 142 -16.03 3.99 -7.79
N SER A 143 -16.81 2.91 -7.71
CA SER A 143 -17.89 2.75 -6.76
C SER A 143 -17.52 1.60 -5.83
N LEU A 144 -17.74 1.77 -4.54
CA LEU A 144 -17.51 0.76 -3.51
C LEU A 144 -18.81 0.49 -2.73
N ALA A 145 -19.92 0.52 -3.46
CA ALA A 145 -21.26 0.37 -2.90
C ALA A 145 -21.63 -1.08 -2.58
N THR A 146 -21.00 -2.02 -3.26
CA THR A 146 -21.24 -3.47 -3.07
C THR A 146 -20.02 -4.17 -2.52
N THR A 147 -20.24 -5.26 -1.76
CA THR A 147 -19.15 -6.11 -1.27
C THR A 147 -18.25 -6.62 -2.40
N GLY A 148 -18.84 -6.93 -3.56
CA GLY A 148 -18.08 -7.36 -4.73
C GLY A 148 -17.12 -6.29 -5.25
N GLU A 149 -17.54 -5.02 -5.30
CA GLU A 149 -16.69 -3.90 -5.71
C GLU A 149 -15.56 -3.65 -4.71
N ILE A 150 -15.86 -3.75 -3.40
CA ILE A 150 -14.84 -3.64 -2.36
C ILE A 150 -13.77 -4.73 -2.53
N HIS A 151 -14.16 -6.00 -2.62
CA HIS A 151 -13.18 -7.07 -2.81
C HIS A 151 -12.43 -6.97 -4.14
N SER A 152 -13.09 -6.54 -5.20
CA SER A 152 -12.46 -6.28 -6.50
C SER A 152 -11.38 -5.19 -6.40
N TYR A 153 -11.68 -4.10 -5.68
CA TYR A 153 -10.74 -3.03 -5.36
C TYR A 153 -9.53 -3.54 -4.58
N LEU A 154 -9.76 -4.25 -3.48
CA LEU A 154 -8.71 -4.78 -2.60
C LEU A 154 -7.81 -5.80 -3.31
N LEU A 155 -8.39 -6.66 -4.16
CA LEU A 155 -7.62 -7.59 -4.99
C LEU A 155 -6.77 -6.87 -6.04
N GLY A 156 -7.33 -5.83 -6.66
CA GLY A 156 -6.57 -4.98 -7.57
C GLY A 156 -5.35 -4.36 -6.90
N ILE A 157 -5.53 -3.83 -5.69
CA ILE A 157 -4.42 -3.28 -4.87
C ILE A 157 -3.35 -4.32 -4.61
N SER A 158 -3.72 -5.48 -4.08
CA SER A 158 -2.76 -6.54 -3.72
C SER A 158 -1.99 -7.05 -4.94
N LEU A 159 -2.69 -7.28 -6.05
CA LEU A 159 -2.05 -7.77 -7.27
C LEU A 159 -1.21 -6.71 -7.97
N GLY A 160 -1.59 -5.43 -7.89
CA GLY A 160 -0.78 -4.33 -8.40
C GLY A 160 0.55 -4.19 -7.67
N ALA A 161 0.53 -4.25 -6.34
CA ALA A 161 1.74 -4.27 -5.51
C ALA A 161 2.61 -5.51 -5.78
N PHE A 162 1.98 -6.69 -5.89
CA PHE A 162 2.70 -7.91 -6.24
C PHE A 162 3.40 -7.81 -7.59
N ALA A 163 2.69 -7.32 -8.62
CA ALA A 163 3.23 -7.20 -9.97
C ALA A 163 4.43 -6.26 -10.06
N LEU A 164 4.48 -5.20 -9.24
CA LEU A 164 5.64 -4.33 -9.18
C LEU A 164 6.84 -4.99 -8.47
N LEU A 165 6.57 -5.71 -7.39
CA LEU A 165 7.63 -6.35 -6.60
C LEU A 165 8.26 -7.56 -7.28
N MET A 166 7.66 -8.08 -8.36
CA MET A 166 8.15 -9.24 -9.12
C MET A 166 8.83 -8.85 -10.42
#